data_fd8216c115b01c08f14559396d8236bf
#
_entry.id   fd8216c115b01c08f14559396d8236bf
#
_cell.length_a   1.000
_cell.length_b   1.000
_cell.length_c   1.000
_cell.angle_alpha   90.00
_cell.angle_beta   90.00
_cell.angle_gamma   90.00
#
_symmetry.space_group_name_H-M   'P 1'
#
loop_
_entity.id
_entity.type
_entity.pdbx_description
1 polymer ?
#
loop_
_entity_poly.entity_id
_entity_poly.type
_entity_poly.pdbx_seq_one_letter_code
_entity_poly.pdbx_strand_id
1 'polypeptide(L)'
;MSTVAPDLRGRIHREKRLMKPEEAGEFLRTQKIAHVGTVDPNGWPYVVPLVYIYEGGDLLFFHTGEHPGHFLTNLQNNARICVEVSEIGDLHRGRPYACNSALVYTSVIVFGPVKVLDGPESRPKKTWFLDRLLAKYGKSEWSFEPGYPLIDRIILYEQKMEVVTGKHSSGLSH
;
A
#
# COMPACT_ATOMS: atom_id res chain seq x y z
N MET A 1 29.30 23.02 -1.39
CA MET A 1 28.53 22.24 -2.38
C MET A 1 27.67 21.26 -1.60
N SER A 2 26.34 21.44 -1.60
CA SER A 2 25.41 20.50 -0.95
C SER A 2 25.32 19.27 -1.85
N THR A 3 25.87 18.15 -1.42
CA THR A 3 25.68 16.87 -2.11
C THR A 3 24.27 16.39 -1.81
N VAL A 4 23.41 16.44 -2.84
CA VAL A 4 22.07 15.82 -2.74
C VAL A 4 22.27 14.33 -2.48
N ALA A 5 21.64 13.80 -1.41
CA ALA A 5 21.70 12.38 -1.11
C ALA A 5 21.11 11.57 -2.29
N PRO A 6 21.69 10.39 -2.61
CA PRO A 6 21.19 9.57 -3.70
C PRO A 6 19.76 9.11 -3.43
N ASP A 7 18.91 9.06 -4.47
CA ASP A 7 17.58 8.45 -4.36
C ASP A 7 17.72 6.94 -4.22
N LEU A 8 17.28 6.40 -3.08
CA LEU A 8 17.33 4.98 -2.77
C LEU A 8 15.98 4.28 -2.97
N ARG A 9 14.92 5.02 -3.35
CA ARG A 9 13.60 4.45 -3.60
C ARG A 9 13.67 3.41 -4.72
N GLY A 10 13.06 2.27 -4.50
CA GLY A 10 13.03 1.18 -5.49
C GLY A 10 14.33 0.41 -5.68
N ARG A 11 15.38 0.73 -4.93
CA ARG A 11 16.67 0.05 -5.05
C ARG A 11 16.63 -1.33 -4.37
N ILE A 12 16.86 -2.39 -5.15
CA ILE A 12 16.93 -3.77 -4.65
C ILE A 12 18.36 -4.28 -4.77
N HIS A 13 18.92 -4.76 -3.64
CA HIS A 13 20.26 -5.31 -3.60
C HIS A 13 20.37 -6.69 -4.28
N ARG A 14 19.31 -7.52 -4.20
CA ARG A 14 19.26 -8.86 -4.80
C ARG A 14 18.39 -8.85 -6.06
N GLU A 15 18.97 -8.47 -7.18
CA GLU A 15 18.27 -8.32 -8.47
C GLU A 15 17.55 -9.61 -8.93
N LYS A 16 18.09 -10.79 -8.61
CA LYS A 16 17.47 -12.10 -8.92
C LYS A 16 16.10 -12.29 -8.27
N ARG A 17 15.73 -11.48 -7.29
CA ARG A 17 14.44 -11.52 -6.58
C ARG A 17 13.47 -10.45 -7.06
N LEU A 18 13.88 -9.65 -8.03
CA LEU A 18 13.04 -8.60 -8.58
C LEU A 18 11.86 -9.21 -9.36
N MET A 19 10.66 -8.76 -9.04
CA MET A 19 9.45 -9.10 -9.80
C MET A 19 9.35 -8.21 -11.04
N LYS A 20 8.70 -8.74 -12.08
CA LYS A 20 8.27 -7.91 -13.20
C LYS A 20 7.16 -6.94 -12.77
N PRO A 21 7.02 -5.79 -13.44
CA PRO A 21 5.97 -4.83 -13.10
C PRO A 21 4.56 -5.41 -13.10
N GLU A 22 4.26 -6.32 -14.05
CA GLU A 22 2.97 -6.98 -14.18
C GLU A 22 2.69 -7.91 -12.99
N GLU A 23 3.71 -8.65 -12.52
CA GLU A 23 3.62 -9.54 -11.35
C GLU A 23 3.39 -8.73 -10.06
N ALA A 24 4.10 -7.60 -9.91
CA ALA A 24 3.91 -6.70 -8.78
C ALA A 24 2.50 -6.07 -8.78
N GLY A 25 1.99 -5.69 -9.96
CA GLY A 25 0.63 -5.17 -10.13
C GLY A 25 -0.43 -6.21 -9.78
N GLU A 26 -0.27 -7.46 -10.23
CA GLU A 26 -1.22 -8.53 -9.88
C GLU A 26 -1.19 -8.85 -8.39
N PHE A 27 -0.01 -8.88 -7.78
CA PHE A 27 0.11 -9.04 -6.34
C PHE A 27 -0.62 -7.94 -5.57
N LEU A 28 -0.44 -6.67 -5.94
CA LEU A 28 -1.19 -5.55 -5.35
C LEU A 28 -2.70 -5.69 -5.51
N ARG A 29 -3.19 -6.23 -6.63
CA ARG A 29 -4.62 -6.41 -6.87
C ARG A 29 -5.23 -7.46 -5.93
N THR A 30 -4.51 -8.54 -5.64
CA THR A 30 -5.01 -9.69 -4.89
C THR A 30 -4.90 -9.52 -3.37
N GLN A 31 -3.92 -8.78 -2.88
CA GLN A 31 -3.70 -8.60 -1.45
C GLN A 31 -4.73 -7.65 -0.80
N LYS A 32 -4.96 -7.82 0.50
CA LYS A 32 -6.05 -7.16 1.23
C LYS A 32 -5.62 -6.04 2.15
N ILE A 33 -4.40 -6.07 2.67
CA ILE A 33 -3.90 -5.09 3.64
C ILE A 33 -2.64 -4.44 3.09
N ALA A 34 -2.58 -3.12 3.19
CA ALA A 34 -1.39 -2.33 2.95
C ALA A 34 -0.91 -1.68 4.26
N HIS A 35 0.39 -1.66 4.48
CA HIS A 35 1.02 -0.90 5.56
C HIS A 35 1.47 0.44 5.01
N VAL A 36 0.83 1.52 5.44
CA VAL A 36 1.07 2.86 4.91
C VAL A 36 1.95 3.65 5.88
N GLY A 37 3.17 3.92 5.43
CA GLY A 37 4.17 4.68 6.18
C GLY A 37 4.14 6.17 5.84
N THR A 38 4.09 7.00 6.88
CA THR A 38 4.18 8.47 6.84
C THR A 38 5.25 8.95 7.81
N VAL A 39 5.57 10.23 7.78
CA VAL A 39 6.50 10.87 8.74
C VAL A 39 5.79 12.05 9.38
N ASP A 40 5.86 12.16 10.71
CA ASP A 40 5.27 13.26 11.45
C ASP A 40 6.11 14.55 11.33
N PRO A 41 5.59 15.72 11.76
CA PRO A 41 6.33 16.98 11.72
C PRO A 41 7.66 16.99 12.50
N ASN A 42 7.83 16.08 13.46
CA ASN A 42 9.06 15.93 14.25
C ASN A 42 10.05 14.92 13.67
N GLY A 43 9.69 14.29 12.52
CA GLY A 43 10.53 13.30 11.85
C GLY A 43 10.29 11.85 12.30
N TRP A 44 9.31 11.57 13.16
CA TRP A 44 9.00 10.20 13.57
C TRP A 44 8.24 9.45 12.47
N PRO A 45 8.69 8.23 12.12
CA PRO A 45 7.94 7.38 11.21
C PRO A 45 6.67 6.86 11.89
N TYR A 46 5.57 6.86 11.14
CA TYR A 46 4.29 6.33 11.57
C TYR A 46 3.74 5.38 10.51
N VAL A 47 3.32 4.17 10.91
CA VAL A 47 2.79 3.15 10.00
C VAL A 47 1.40 2.74 10.47
N VAL A 48 0.47 2.67 9.52
CA VAL A 48 -0.90 2.21 9.76
C VAL A 48 -1.31 1.16 8.74
N PRO A 49 -1.94 0.03 9.16
CA PRO A 49 -2.53 -0.92 8.22
C PRO A 49 -3.86 -0.40 7.70
N LEU A 50 -4.04 -0.42 6.38
CA LEU A 50 -5.28 0.03 5.72
C LEU A 50 -5.72 -1.00 4.67
N VAL A 51 -7.04 -1.13 4.50
CA VAL A 51 -7.61 -1.74 3.30
C VAL A 51 -7.44 -0.79 2.12
N TYR A 52 -7.24 -1.32 0.92
CA TYR A 52 -6.95 -0.49 -0.25
C TYR A 52 -7.54 -1.06 -1.53
N ILE A 53 -7.65 -0.22 -2.54
CA ILE A 53 -8.08 -0.58 -3.89
C ILE A 53 -6.94 -0.25 -4.86
N TYR A 54 -6.62 -1.24 -5.69
CA TYR A 54 -5.75 -1.14 -6.85
C TYR A 54 -6.42 -1.85 -8.04
N GLU A 55 -6.75 -1.09 -9.08
CA GLU A 55 -7.43 -1.61 -10.30
C GLU A 55 -6.48 -1.67 -11.51
N GLY A 56 -5.21 -1.40 -11.29
CA GLY A 56 -4.20 -1.24 -12.34
C GLY A 56 -3.82 0.21 -12.56
N GLY A 57 -2.87 0.45 -13.47
CA GLY A 57 -2.32 1.77 -13.72
C GLY A 57 -1.37 2.22 -12.60
N ASP A 58 -1.41 3.50 -12.27
CA ASP A 58 -0.46 4.15 -11.37
C ASP A 58 -1.09 4.83 -10.15
N LEU A 59 -2.32 4.41 -9.79
CA LEU A 59 -3.05 4.95 -8.66
C LEU A 59 -3.43 3.84 -7.67
N LEU A 60 -3.22 4.13 -6.38
CA LEU A 60 -3.63 3.30 -5.27
C LEU A 60 -4.53 4.12 -4.34
N PHE A 61 -5.62 3.53 -3.87
CA PHE A 61 -6.64 4.21 -3.07
C PHE A 61 -6.83 3.55 -1.71
N PHE A 62 -6.97 4.36 -0.67
CA PHE A 62 -7.32 3.92 0.67
C PHE A 62 -8.11 5.01 1.39
N HIS A 63 -8.71 4.69 2.53
CA HIS A 63 -9.57 5.63 3.26
C HIS A 63 -9.36 5.55 4.77
N THR A 64 -9.76 6.62 5.44
CA THR A 64 -9.95 6.67 6.89
C THR A 64 -11.33 7.24 7.23
N GLY A 65 -11.70 7.21 8.51
CA GLY A 65 -12.88 7.95 8.98
C GLY A 65 -12.67 9.48 8.94
N GLU A 66 -13.77 10.21 9.19
CA GLU A 66 -13.83 11.68 9.09
C GLU A 66 -12.97 12.43 10.14
N HIS A 67 -12.62 11.77 11.23
CA HIS A 67 -11.86 12.45 12.28
C HIS A 67 -10.37 12.55 11.92
N PRO A 68 -9.81 13.77 11.96
CA PRO A 68 -8.38 13.95 11.74
C PRO A 68 -7.61 13.20 12.82
N GLY A 69 -6.86 12.18 12.37
CA GLY A 69 -5.95 11.42 13.21
C GLY A 69 -4.51 11.72 12.85
N HIS A 70 -3.59 11.02 13.50
CA HIS A 70 -2.15 11.14 13.26
C HIS A 70 -1.80 11.01 11.77
N PHE A 71 -2.44 10.07 11.08
CA PHE A 71 -2.21 9.83 9.65
C PHE A 71 -2.51 11.05 8.77
N LEU A 72 -3.70 11.68 8.91
CA LEU A 72 -4.07 12.86 8.14
C LEU A 72 -3.18 14.06 8.47
N THR A 73 -2.86 14.25 9.76
CA THR A 73 -1.95 15.33 10.21
C THR A 73 -0.57 15.18 9.54
N ASN A 74 -0.05 13.97 9.45
CA ASN A 74 1.22 13.71 8.77
C ASN A 74 1.15 14.07 7.28
N LEU A 75 0.05 13.68 6.60
CA LEU A 75 -0.13 13.98 5.17
C LEU A 75 -0.28 15.47 4.88
N GLN A 76 -0.91 16.23 5.77
CA GLN A 76 -1.01 17.69 5.64
C GLN A 76 0.37 18.37 5.72
N ASN A 77 1.29 17.78 6.48
CA ASN A 77 2.66 18.27 6.60
C ASN A 77 3.59 17.75 5.49
N ASN A 78 3.45 16.46 5.12
CA ASN A 78 4.23 15.81 4.08
C ASN A 78 3.39 14.76 3.35
N ALA A 79 2.97 15.06 2.14
CA ALA A 79 2.13 14.17 1.33
C ALA A 79 2.87 12.95 0.74
N ARG A 80 4.18 12.80 0.96
CA ARG A 80 4.94 11.65 0.47
C ARG A 80 4.82 10.47 1.43
N ILE A 81 4.48 9.31 0.87
CA ILE A 81 4.30 8.09 1.65
C ILE A 81 5.07 6.91 1.05
N CYS A 82 5.26 5.91 1.87
CA CYS A 82 5.69 4.58 1.48
C CYS A 82 4.59 3.58 1.83
N VAL A 83 4.15 2.80 0.86
CA VAL A 83 3.19 1.71 1.06
C VAL A 83 3.91 0.39 0.88
N GLU A 84 3.70 -0.52 1.81
CA GLU A 84 4.20 -1.88 1.78
C GLU A 84 3.02 -2.85 1.78
N VAL A 85 3.10 -3.87 0.90
CA VAL A 85 2.17 -4.99 0.84
C VAL A 85 2.98 -6.26 0.78
N SER A 86 2.75 -7.20 1.69
CA SER A 86 3.51 -8.45 1.73
C SER A 86 2.68 -9.67 2.09
N GLU A 87 3.22 -10.80 1.71
CA GLU A 87 2.74 -12.12 2.08
C GLU A 87 3.94 -13.01 2.40
N ILE A 88 3.80 -13.83 3.43
CA ILE A 88 4.78 -14.83 3.82
C ILE A 88 4.25 -16.23 3.57
N GLY A 89 5.13 -17.13 3.10
CA GLY A 89 4.88 -18.56 2.97
C GLY A 89 5.74 -19.36 3.95
N ASP A 90 6.15 -20.53 3.54
CA ASP A 90 6.87 -21.48 4.37
C ASP A 90 8.32 -21.05 4.65
N LEU A 91 8.81 -21.43 5.84
CA LEU A 91 10.22 -21.36 6.19
C LEU A 91 10.91 -22.69 5.83
N HIS A 92 11.83 -22.65 4.86
CA HIS A 92 12.66 -23.80 4.51
C HIS A 92 13.87 -23.89 5.44
N ARG A 93 14.00 -25.07 6.08
CA ARG A 93 15.08 -25.34 7.02
C ARG A 93 16.44 -25.35 6.33
N GLY A 94 17.34 -24.51 6.75
CA GLY A 94 18.76 -24.54 6.36
C GLY A 94 19.54 -25.68 7.02
N ARG A 95 20.52 -26.21 6.32
CA ARG A 95 21.48 -27.20 6.82
C ARG A 95 22.90 -26.81 6.37
N PRO A 96 23.92 -27.04 7.21
CA PRO A 96 23.86 -27.52 8.60
C PRO A 96 23.41 -26.42 9.60
N TYR A 97 23.43 -25.14 9.20
CA TYR A 97 23.23 -24.01 10.09
C TYR A 97 21.84 -23.37 9.91
N ALA A 98 21.25 -22.89 11.00
CA ALA A 98 19.96 -22.20 10.98
C ALA A 98 19.96 -20.93 10.10
N CYS A 99 21.08 -20.22 10.00
CA CYS A 99 21.25 -19.05 9.15
C CYS A 99 21.14 -19.33 7.65
N ASN A 100 21.19 -20.60 7.24
CA ASN A 100 20.93 -21.03 5.86
C ASN A 100 19.44 -21.23 5.58
N SER A 101 18.57 -21.07 6.59
CA SER A 101 17.11 -21.15 6.40
C SER A 101 16.63 -20.01 5.52
N ALA A 102 15.65 -20.29 4.68
CA ALA A 102 15.12 -19.34 3.72
C ALA A 102 13.58 -19.26 3.80
N LEU A 103 13.05 -18.05 3.90
CA LEU A 103 11.63 -17.78 3.93
C LEU A 103 11.10 -17.57 2.51
N VAL A 104 9.98 -18.21 2.20
CA VAL A 104 9.15 -17.85 1.04
C VAL A 104 8.44 -16.55 1.36
N TYR A 105 8.52 -15.58 0.49
CA TYR A 105 7.77 -14.33 0.64
C TYR A 105 7.61 -13.61 -0.69
N THR A 106 6.57 -12.78 -0.75
CA THR A 106 6.39 -11.76 -1.78
C THR A 106 6.14 -10.43 -1.11
N SER A 107 6.74 -9.36 -1.61
CA SER A 107 6.49 -8.01 -1.12
C SER A 107 6.55 -6.99 -2.24
N VAL A 108 5.68 -5.97 -2.17
CA VAL A 108 5.68 -4.82 -3.07
C VAL A 108 5.76 -3.56 -2.24
N ILE A 109 6.69 -2.68 -2.61
CA ILE A 109 6.86 -1.36 -1.97
C ILE A 109 6.54 -0.30 -3.03
N VAL A 110 5.71 0.66 -2.65
CA VAL A 110 5.25 1.76 -3.49
C VAL A 110 5.58 3.09 -2.83
N PHE A 111 6.27 3.98 -3.54
CA PHE A 111 6.52 5.34 -3.11
C PHE A 111 5.77 6.32 -3.99
N GLY A 112 5.31 7.40 -3.41
CA GLY A 112 4.73 8.51 -4.15
C GLY A 112 3.92 9.45 -3.28
N PRO A 113 3.47 10.57 -3.85
CA PRO A 113 2.63 11.53 -3.15
C PRO A 113 1.19 11.07 -3.05
N VAL A 114 0.50 11.57 -2.04
CA VAL A 114 -0.93 11.35 -1.81
C VAL A 114 -1.69 12.64 -2.01
N LYS A 115 -2.82 12.55 -2.71
CA LYS A 115 -3.87 13.56 -2.75
C LYS A 115 -4.97 13.17 -1.77
N VAL A 116 -5.32 14.07 -0.87
CA VAL A 116 -6.47 13.94 0.03
C VAL A 116 -7.72 14.35 -0.74
N LEU A 117 -8.69 13.45 -0.82
CA LEU A 117 -9.97 13.66 -1.48
C LEU A 117 -11.05 13.74 -0.39
N ASP A 118 -11.31 14.97 0.04
CA ASP A 118 -12.34 15.31 1.01
C ASP A 118 -13.22 16.42 0.44
N GLY A 119 -14.46 16.52 0.93
CA GLY A 119 -15.42 17.48 0.40
C GLY A 119 -16.37 16.92 -0.66
N PRO A 120 -17.40 17.74 -1.04
CA PRO A 120 -18.51 17.31 -1.90
C PRO A 120 -18.08 16.92 -3.32
N GLU A 121 -17.07 17.56 -3.86
CA GLU A 121 -16.53 17.29 -5.20
C GLU A 121 -15.90 15.90 -5.31
N SER A 122 -15.50 15.32 -4.17
CA SER A 122 -14.91 13.98 -4.10
C SER A 122 -15.95 12.86 -4.03
N ARG A 123 -17.24 13.16 -3.83
CA ARG A 123 -18.31 12.15 -3.70
C ARG A 123 -18.34 11.12 -4.84
N PRO A 124 -18.23 11.48 -6.13
CA PRO A 124 -18.22 10.48 -7.20
C PRO A 124 -17.06 9.48 -7.07
N LYS A 125 -15.87 9.95 -6.68
CA LYS A 125 -14.72 9.09 -6.46
C LYS A 125 -14.84 8.24 -5.19
N LYS A 126 -15.39 8.79 -4.12
CA LYS A 126 -15.71 8.06 -2.88
C LYS A 126 -16.75 6.96 -3.15
N THR A 127 -17.79 7.22 -3.95
CA THR A 127 -18.78 6.21 -4.38
C THR A 127 -18.11 5.08 -5.14
N TRP A 128 -17.34 5.41 -6.16
CA TRP A 128 -16.56 4.42 -6.91
C TRP A 128 -15.66 3.58 -6.00
N PHE A 129 -14.97 4.21 -5.05
CA PHE A 129 -14.10 3.51 -4.10
C PHE A 129 -14.88 2.53 -3.23
N LEU A 130 -16.05 2.92 -2.69
CA LEU A 130 -16.87 2.06 -1.85
C LEU A 130 -17.44 0.88 -2.65
N ASP A 131 -17.86 1.08 -3.90
CA ASP A 131 -18.28 -0.01 -4.79
C ASP A 131 -17.16 -1.04 -4.98
N ARG A 132 -15.91 -0.58 -5.23
CA ARG A 132 -14.74 -1.46 -5.37
C ARG A 132 -14.36 -2.12 -4.04
N LEU A 133 -14.48 -1.39 -2.94
CA LEU A 133 -14.25 -1.94 -1.60
C LEU A 133 -15.20 -3.10 -1.30
N LEU A 134 -16.49 -2.92 -1.57
CA LEU A 134 -17.49 -3.97 -1.38
C LEU A 134 -17.26 -5.15 -2.33
N ALA A 135 -16.89 -4.90 -3.57
CA ALA A 135 -16.55 -5.97 -4.52
C ALA A 135 -15.33 -6.80 -4.07
N LYS A 136 -14.30 -6.16 -3.48
CA LYS A 136 -13.06 -6.83 -3.07
C LYS A 136 -13.16 -7.50 -1.70
N TYR A 137 -13.87 -6.89 -0.74
CA TYR A 137 -13.85 -7.31 0.68
C TYR A 137 -15.22 -7.78 1.19
N GLY A 138 -16.31 -7.43 0.48
CA GLY A 138 -17.67 -7.81 0.86
C GLY A 138 -17.93 -9.30 0.67
N LYS A 139 -19.11 -9.72 1.15
CA LYS A 139 -19.61 -11.08 0.97
C LYS A 139 -20.85 -11.06 0.09
N SER A 140 -21.02 -12.07 -0.73
CA SER A 140 -22.10 -12.17 -1.71
C SER A 140 -23.52 -12.13 -1.09
N GLU A 141 -23.62 -12.56 0.16
CA GLU A 141 -24.88 -12.55 0.92
C GLU A 141 -25.23 -11.19 1.55
N TRP A 142 -24.37 -10.19 1.44
CA TRP A 142 -24.66 -8.87 1.98
C TRP A 142 -25.63 -8.10 1.07
N SER A 143 -26.64 -7.49 1.68
CA SER A 143 -27.57 -6.58 1.03
C SER A 143 -27.54 -5.24 1.76
N PHE A 144 -27.50 -4.16 0.99
CA PHE A 144 -27.48 -2.79 1.51
C PHE A 144 -28.59 -1.96 0.91
N GLU A 145 -29.07 -0.97 1.66
CA GLU A 145 -29.88 0.10 1.12
C GLU A 145 -29.11 0.85 0.02
N PRO A 146 -29.81 1.29 -1.05
CA PRO A 146 -29.18 1.99 -2.16
C PRO A 146 -28.46 3.26 -1.74
N GLY A 147 -27.28 3.49 -2.32
CA GLY A 147 -26.47 4.68 -2.10
C GLY A 147 -25.62 4.61 -0.84
N TYR A 148 -24.94 5.73 -0.57
CA TYR A 148 -24.00 5.87 0.55
C TYR A 148 -24.31 7.15 1.33
N PRO A 149 -25.36 7.18 2.19
CA PRO A 149 -25.81 8.39 2.88
C PRO A 149 -24.77 8.99 3.82
N LEU A 150 -23.79 8.17 4.27
CA LEU A 150 -22.72 8.59 5.17
C LEU A 150 -21.37 8.75 4.45
N ILE A 151 -21.35 8.94 3.15
CA ILE A 151 -20.15 9.03 2.32
C ILE A 151 -19.21 10.16 2.74
N ASP A 152 -19.74 11.21 3.33
CA ASP A 152 -18.95 12.35 3.81
C ASP A 152 -18.20 12.04 5.11
N ARG A 153 -18.49 10.90 5.78
CA ARG A 153 -17.77 10.43 6.96
C ARG A 153 -16.50 9.68 6.66
N ILE A 154 -16.10 9.62 5.40
CA ILE A 154 -14.79 9.06 5.01
C ILE A 154 -13.94 10.12 4.32
N ILE A 155 -12.65 10.05 4.57
CA ILE A 155 -11.62 10.76 3.82
C ILE A 155 -10.97 9.74 2.90
N LEU A 156 -11.01 9.99 1.59
CA LEU A 156 -10.38 9.14 0.58
C LEU A 156 -9.00 9.69 0.26
N TYR A 157 -8.06 8.80 0.06
CA TYR A 157 -6.67 9.11 -0.30
C TYR A 157 -6.34 8.45 -1.64
N GLU A 158 -5.77 9.24 -2.54
CA GLU A 158 -5.30 8.80 -3.85
C GLU A 158 -3.79 8.95 -3.89
N GLN A 159 -3.06 7.83 -3.89
CA GLN A 159 -1.62 7.82 -4.05
C GLN A 159 -1.24 7.70 -5.52
N LYS A 160 -0.39 8.60 -6.02
CA LYS A 160 0.32 8.42 -7.28
C LYS A 160 1.51 7.49 -7.05
N MET A 161 1.56 6.38 -7.77
CA MET A 161 2.64 5.40 -7.67
C MET A 161 3.83 5.85 -8.53
N GLU A 162 4.80 6.57 -7.94
CA GLU A 162 6.00 7.04 -8.68
C GLU A 162 7.06 5.96 -8.83
N VAL A 163 7.26 5.18 -7.78
CA VAL A 163 8.23 4.08 -7.76
C VAL A 163 7.57 2.84 -7.17
N VAL A 164 7.56 1.76 -7.93
CA VAL A 164 7.03 0.46 -7.52
C VAL A 164 8.15 -0.58 -7.60
N THR A 165 8.33 -1.33 -6.53
CA THR A 165 9.33 -2.39 -6.47
C THR A 165 8.74 -3.65 -5.89
N GLY A 166 8.66 -4.70 -6.69
CA GLY A 166 8.24 -6.03 -6.28
C GLY A 166 9.45 -6.94 -6.03
N LYS A 167 9.38 -7.74 -4.99
CA LYS A 167 10.41 -8.70 -4.61
C LYS A 167 9.79 -10.00 -4.13
N HIS A 168 10.30 -11.12 -4.61
CA HIS A 168 9.89 -12.44 -4.12
C HIS A 168 11.09 -13.34 -3.79
N SER A 169 10.84 -14.34 -2.96
CA SER A 169 11.78 -15.41 -2.65
C SER A 169 11.06 -16.75 -2.64
N SER A 170 11.57 -17.72 -3.40
CA SER A 170 11.03 -19.09 -3.43
C SER A 170 11.45 -19.92 -2.21
N GLY A 171 12.24 -19.36 -1.28
CA GLY A 171 12.77 -20.10 -0.14
C GLY A 171 13.91 -21.06 -0.48
N LEU A 172 14.30 -21.19 -1.75
CA LEU A 172 15.46 -21.98 -2.14
C LEU A 172 16.70 -21.08 -2.06
N SER A 173 17.65 -21.47 -1.24
CA SER A 173 19.00 -20.87 -1.24
C SER A 173 19.72 -21.35 -2.50
N HIS A 174 20.01 -20.45 -3.41
CA HIS A 174 20.96 -20.67 -4.50
C HIS A 174 22.35 -20.25 -4.04
#